data_e0c42b6158815c687b01c8d1e381640d
#
_entry.id   e0c42b6158815c687b01c8d1e381640d
#
_cell.length_a   1.000
_cell.length_b   1.000
_cell.length_c   1.000
_cell.angle_alpha   90.00
_cell.angle_beta   90.00
_cell.angle_gamma   90.00
#
_symmetry.space_group_name_H-M   'P 1'
#
loop_
_entity.id
_entity.type
_entity.pdbx_description
1 polymer ?
#
loop_
_entity_poly.entity_id
_entity_poly.type
_entity_poly.pdbx_seq_one_letter_code
_entity_poly.pdbx_strand_id
1 'polypeptide(L)'
;MSLEAYSVAVKLSLVNHVSSGLLAMSAQFNKTGKDAKALQSELKKIKLMGAVGGAMMGAGALGLAALFKGPLEEAKKFQVEVAKFSSLGFGSAIDNEAMRFASGMKTIGTSARDNMSIVGDAMAVFKDLGEAKMVSPLMAKMKFANEVIFGAGGGERDKKLMDMMKVAEFRGGTRSPEEFARQANFAQQAIAGSRNRVDPTAMLMALKTGGVALSRRSNEAFYLGAEPLLQEFGGSRYGTGAMSIYQNLVQSRGSITAQQELYRLGLLNKDMVQFNQLGKLKKALPGSFLGSATLQKEGELALLEKVLLPAFAKKGIVSEEQVLRELGMIMGNRTGSSLMSRIYQQREKLHMQTDANYHAENLDQASARAAGTLQGREADLHAKWATLMKDLGITILPMA
;
A
#
# COMPACT_ATOMS: atom_id res chain seq x y z
N MET A 1 -29.84 16.70 -19.16
CA MET A 1 -29.91 15.37 -19.83
C MET A 1 -29.85 14.32 -18.77
N SER A 2 -30.86 13.44 -18.68
CA SER A 2 -30.96 12.45 -17.61
C SER A 2 -29.92 11.35 -17.77
N LEU A 3 -29.45 10.81 -16.66
CA LEU A 3 -28.50 9.68 -16.58
C LEU A 3 -28.94 8.46 -17.41
N GLU A 4 -30.25 8.28 -17.60
CA GLU A 4 -30.80 7.23 -18.44
C GLU A 4 -30.53 7.46 -19.93
N ALA A 5 -30.61 8.69 -20.42
CA ALA A 5 -30.32 9.02 -21.81
C ALA A 5 -28.86 8.77 -22.17
N TYR A 6 -27.92 9.01 -21.21
CA TYR A 6 -26.50 8.74 -21.41
C TYR A 6 -26.20 7.23 -21.41
N SER A 7 -26.84 6.45 -20.52
CA SER A 7 -26.68 5.00 -20.49
C SER A 7 -27.24 4.31 -21.74
N VAL A 8 -28.32 4.85 -22.31
CA VAL A 8 -28.90 4.38 -23.57
C VAL A 8 -28.00 4.76 -24.74
N ALA A 9 -27.46 5.96 -24.78
CA ALA A 9 -26.55 6.41 -25.83
C ALA A 9 -25.22 5.59 -25.86
N VAL A 10 -24.66 5.26 -24.71
CA VAL A 10 -23.48 4.39 -24.61
C VAL A 10 -23.84 2.95 -25.03
N LYS A 11 -25.01 2.42 -24.64
CA LYS A 11 -25.50 1.12 -25.12
C LYS A 11 -25.72 1.11 -26.63
N LEU A 12 -26.31 2.15 -27.19
CA LEU A 12 -26.57 2.27 -28.64
C LEU A 12 -25.26 2.43 -29.44
N SER A 13 -24.27 3.18 -28.95
CA SER A 13 -22.98 3.32 -29.64
C SER A 13 -22.17 2.01 -29.62
N LEU A 14 -22.21 1.26 -28.52
CA LEU A 14 -21.61 -0.08 -28.42
C LEU A 14 -22.32 -1.08 -29.37
N VAL A 15 -23.66 -1.01 -29.48
CA VAL A 15 -24.42 -1.91 -30.36
C VAL A 15 -24.19 -1.58 -31.83
N ASN A 16 -24.03 -0.30 -32.19
CA ASN A 16 -23.83 0.11 -33.59
C ASN A 16 -22.40 -0.18 -34.13
N HIS A 17 -21.40 -0.39 -33.25
CA HIS A 17 -20.04 -0.73 -33.66
C HIS A 17 -19.72 -2.23 -33.55
N VAL A 18 -20.65 -3.03 -33.02
CA VAL A 18 -20.51 -4.47 -32.86
C VAL A 18 -21.23 -5.17 -34.01
N SER A 19 -20.47 -5.80 -34.90
CA SER A 19 -21.06 -6.61 -35.99
C SER A 19 -21.97 -7.71 -35.43
N SER A 20 -22.98 -8.11 -36.22
CA SER A 20 -23.97 -9.14 -35.87
C SER A 20 -23.34 -10.44 -35.31
N GLY A 21 -22.09 -10.76 -35.69
CA GLY A 21 -21.32 -11.89 -35.15
C GLY A 21 -20.92 -11.71 -33.69
N LEU A 22 -20.57 -10.49 -33.26
CA LEU A 22 -20.23 -10.17 -31.87
C LEU A 22 -21.47 -10.16 -30.98
N LEU A 23 -22.62 -9.76 -31.50
CA LEU A 23 -23.90 -9.86 -30.80
C LEU A 23 -24.33 -11.31 -30.59
N ALA A 24 -24.12 -12.18 -31.57
CA ALA A 24 -24.35 -13.60 -31.45
C ALA A 24 -23.41 -14.26 -30.43
N MET A 25 -22.12 -13.86 -30.41
CA MET A 25 -21.15 -14.29 -29.40
C MET A 25 -21.51 -13.78 -27.99
N SER A 26 -21.91 -12.53 -27.84
CA SER A 26 -22.33 -11.97 -26.56
C SER A 26 -23.58 -12.66 -25.99
N ALA A 27 -24.55 -13.00 -26.83
CA ALA A 27 -25.73 -13.74 -26.42
C ALA A 27 -25.45 -15.17 -25.99
N GLN A 28 -24.48 -15.83 -26.62
CA GLN A 28 -24.00 -17.18 -26.23
C GLN A 28 -23.15 -17.14 -24.94
N PHE A 29 -22.31 -16.13 -24.74
CA PHE A 29 -21.54 -15.97 -23.51
C PHE A 29 -22.40 -15.75 -22.25
N ASN A 30 -23.56 -15.13 -22.40
CA ASN A 30 -24.51 -14.98 -21.29
C ASN A 30 -25.24 -16.27 -20.92
N LYS A 31 -25.20 -17.27 -21.72
CA LYS A 31 -25.93 -18.54 -21.53
C LYS A 31 -25.11 -19.69 -20.97
N THR A 32 -23.80 -19.72 -21.17
CA THR A 32 -23.03 -20.90 -20.73
C THR A 32 -21.54 -20.59 -20.48
N GLY A 33 -21.11 -20.71 -19.25
CA GLY A 33 -19.68 -20.84 -18.91
C GLY A 33 -19.07 -22.19 -19.35
N LYS A 34 -19.59 -22.86 -20.37
CA LYS A 34 -19.20 -24.23 -20.74
C LYS A 34 -18.70 -24.43 -22.18
N ASP A 35 -18.73 -23.45 -23.07
CA ASP A 35 -18.51 -23.75 -24.50
C ASP A 35 -17.38 -23.01 -25.21
N ALA A 36 -16.15 -23.16 -24.73
CA ALA A 36 -14.97 -22.89 -25.56
C ALA A 36 -14.98 -23.77 -26.85
N LYS A 37 -15.58 -24.96 -26.79
CA LYS A 37 -15.74 -25.86 -27.95
C LYS A 37 -16.80 -25.35 -28.95
N ALA A 38 -17.88 -24.76 -28.49
CA ALA A 38 -18.90 -24.17 -29.38
C ALA A 38 -18.35 -22.94 -30.12
N LEU A 39 -17.60 -22.07 -29.43
CA LEU A 39 -16.93 -20.94 -30.07
C LEU A 39 -15.91 -21.42 -31.12
N GLN A 40 -15.17 -22.49 -30.84
CA GLN A 40 -14.22 -23.10 -31.78
C GLN A 40 -14.94 -23.63 -33.03
N SER A 41 -16.14 -24.21 -32.88
CA SER A 41 -16.93 -24.71 -34.02
C SER A 41 -17.50 -23.56 -34.86
N GLU A 42 -17.94 -22.46 -34.25
CA GLU A 42 -18.44 -21.29 -34.96
C GLU A 42 -17.32 -20.52 -35.69
N LEU A 43 -16.14 -20.39 -35.07
CA LEU A 43 -14.97 -19.79 -35.70
C LEU A 43 -14.46 -20.64 -36.90
N LYS A 44 -14.59 -21.96 -36.83
CA LYS A 44 -14.32 -22.85 -38.00
C LYS A 44 -15.32 -22.61 -39.12
N LYS A 45 -16.59 -22.40 -38.84
CA LYS A 45 -17.62 -22.06 -39.83
C LYS A 45 -17.34 -20.72 -40.52
N ILE A 46 -16.93 -19.70 -39.76
CA ILE A 46 -16.55 -18.38 -40.28
C ILE A 46 -15.31 -18.52 -41.24
N LYS A 47 -14.34 -19.34 -40.86
CA LYS A 47 -13.16 -19.64 -41.72
C LYS A 47 -13.55 -20.35 -43.01
N LEU A 48 -14.54 -21.22 -42.95
CA LEU A 48 -15.07 -21.94 -44.14
C LEU A 48 -15.89 -21.01 -45.07
N MET A 49 -16.67 -20.07 -44.50
CA MET A 49 -17.42 -19.06 -45.30
C MET A 49 -16.48 -18.07 -46.00
N GLY A 50 -15.33 -17.73 -45.42
CA GLY A 50 -14.31 -16.88 -46.07
C GLY A 50 -13.63 -17.55 -47.28
N ALA A 51 -13.67 -18.88 -47.36
CA ALA A 51 -13.04 -19.63 -48.45
C ALA A 51 -13.93 -19.79 -49.71
N VAL A 52 -15.23 -19.45 -49.62
CA VAL A 52 -16.21 -19.67 -50.73
C VAL A 52 -16.55 -18.40 -51.52
N GLY A 53 -16.10 -17.21 -51.07
CA GLY A 53 -16.42 -15.93 -51.74
C GLY A 53 -15.20 -15.14 -52.18
N GLY A 54 -14.57 -15.52 -53.29
CA GLY A 54 -13.32 -14.90 -53.82
C GLY A 54 -13.38 -13.41 -54.21
N ALA A 55 -14.53 -12.69 -53.98
CA ALA A 55 -14.68 -11.27 -54.33
C ALA A 55 -14.82 -10.34 -53.09
N MET A 56 -14.89 -10.88 -51.88
CA MET A 56 -14.95 -10.06 -50.62
C MET A 56 -13.64 -10.10 -49.79
N MET A 57 -12.57 -10.64 -50.30
CA MET A 57 -11.32 -10.92 -49.56
C MET A 57 -10.52 -9.66 -49.15
N GLY A 58 -10.69 -8.52 -49.77
CA GLY A 58 -9.95 -7.31 -49.44
C GLY A 58 -10.48 -6.58 -48.16
N ALA A 59 -11.78 -6.48 -48.00
CA ALA A 59 -12.39 -5.76 -46.87
C ALA A 59 -12.67 -6.66 -45.64
N GLY A 60 -12.97 -7.96 -45.89
CA GLY A 60 -13.31 -8.91 -44.81
C GLY A 60 -12.10 -9.39 -44.03
N ALA A 61 -10.95 -9.59 -44.67
CA ALA A 61 -9.72 -10.04 -44.00
C ALA A 61 -9.12 -8.93 -43.09
N LEU A 62 -9.15 -7.67 -43.55
CA LEU A 62 -8.74 -6.53 -42.75
C LEU A 62 -9.68 -6.29 -41.56
N GLY A 63 -10.99 -6.48 -41.76
CA GLY A 63 -11.98 -6.37 -40.69
C GLY A 63 -11.84 -7.46 -39.61
N LEU A 64 -11.58 -8.71 -40.03
CA LEU A 64 -11.35 -9.82 -39.10
C LEU A 64 -10.05 -9.63 -38.31
N ALA A 65 -8.95 -9.23 -39.00
CA ALA A 65 -7.67 -8.96 -38.35
C ALA A 65 -7.80 -7.83 -37.29
N ALA A 66 -8.60 -6.78 -37.57
CA ALA A 66 -8.88 -5.71 -36.63
C ALA A 66 -9.67 -6.20 -35.39
N LEU A 67 -10.62 -7.13 -35.56
CA LEU A 67 -11.40 -7.70 -34.46
C LEU A 67 -10.55 -8.55 -33.51
N PHE A 68 -9.53 -9.22 -34.00
CA PHE A 68 -8.65 -10.06 -33.18
C PHE A 68 -7.46 -9.30 -32.59
N LYS A 69 -7.16 -8.09 -33.06
CA LYS A 69 -6.02 -7.29 -32.57
C LYS A 69 -6.12 -7.03 -31.07
N GLY A 70 -7.26 -6.56 -30.59
CA GLY A 70 -7.49 -6.26 -29.18
C GLY A 70 -7.32 -7.50 -28.26
N PRO A 71 -8.03 -8.61 -28.53
CA PRO A 71 -7.87 -9.87 -27.81
C PRO A 71 -6.42 -10.38 -27.76
N LEU A 72 -5.74 -10.41 -28.92
CA LEU A 72 -4.35 -10.88 -29.00
C LEU A 72 -3.39 -9.97 -28.22
N GLU A 73 -3.58 -8.66 -28.27
CA GLU A 73 -2.76 -7.72 -27.49
C GLU A 73 -2.94 -7.90 -25.99
N GLU A 74 -4.15 -8.04 -25.48
CA GLU A 74 -4.39 -8.26 -24.04
C GLU A 74 -3.90 -9.63 -23.58
N ALA A 75 -4.04 -10.67 -24.40
CA ALA A 75 -3.45 -11.99 -24.12
C ALA A 75 -1.91 -11.93 -24.06
N LYS A 76 -1.26 -11.24 -25.01
CA LYS A 76 0.19 -11.03 -25.00
C LYS A 76 0.65 -10.28 -23.74
N LYS A 77 -0.04 -9.18 -23.36
CA LYS A 77 0.27 -8.43 -22.15
C LYS A 77 0.16 -9.30 -20.90
N PHE A 78 -0.88 -10.14 -20.81
CA PHE A 78 -1.03 -11.09 -19.71
C PHE A 78 0.10 -12.13 -19.70
N GLN A 79 0.44 -12.71 -20.86
CA GLN A 79 1.56 -13.65 -20.97
C GLN A 79 2.90 -13.04 -20.55
N VAL A 80 3.12 -11.74 -20.81
CA VAL A 80 4.31 -11.04 -20.34
C VAL A 80 4.35 -11.02 -18.81
N GLU A 81 3.23 -10.75 -18.12
CA GLU A 81 3.21 -10.79 -16.66
C GLU A 81 3.41 -12.22 -16.12
N VAL A 82 2.85 -13.24 -16.78
CA VAL A 82 3.14 -14.64 -16.44
C VAL A 82 4.63 -14.96 -16.63
N ALA A 83 5.24 -14.53 -17.73
CA ALA A 83 6.67 -14.74 -17.98
C ALA A 83 7.55 -14.02 -16.93
N LYS A 84 7.20 -12.79 -16.53
CA LYS A 84 7.86 -12.09 -15.43
C LYS A 84 7.76 -12.87 -14.11
N PHE A 85 6.58 -13.44 -13.81
CA PHE A 85 6.40 -14.27 -12.63
C PHE A 85 7.27 -15.54 -12.71
N SER A 86 7.23 -16.25 -13.83
CA SER A 86 8.03 -17.47 -14.04
C SER A 86 9.54 -17.20 -13.95
N SER A 87 10.00 -15.99 -14.32
CA SER A 87 11.40 -15.59 -14.17
C SER A 87 11.87 -15.50 -12.71
N LEU A 88 10.95 -15.50 -11.74
CA LEU A 88 11.29 -15.59 -10.31
C LEU A 88 11.83 -16.97 -9.89
N GLY A 89 11.65 -18.01 -10.76
CA GLY A 89 12.29 -19.32 -10.60
C GLY A 89 11.63 -20.26 -9.59
N PHE A 90 10.35 -20.09 -9.26
CA PHE A 90 9.65 -20.95 -8.30
C PHE A 90 9.14 -22.29 -8.88
N GLY A 91 9.17 -22.43 -10.20
CA GLY A 91 8.79 -23.65 -10.92
C GLY A 91 7.34 -23.67 -11.41
N SER A 92 7.08 -24.47 -12.43
CA SER A 92 5.83 -24.48 -13.20
C SER A 92 4.56 -24.77 -12.37
N ALA A 93 4.66 -25.54 -11.30
CA ALA A 93 3.51 -25.81 -10.43
C ALA A 93 3.02 -24.54 -9.74
N ILE A 94 3.96 -23.75 -9.18
CA ILE A 94 3.68 -22.46 -8.53
C ILE A 94 3.21 -21.43 -9.56
N ASP A 95 3.84 -21.39 -10.74
CA ASP A 95 3.47 -20.50 -11.83
C ASP A 95 2.00 -20.72 -12.25
N ASN A 96 1.61 -21.98 -12.45
CA ASN A 96 0.26 -22.35 -12.84
C ASN A 96 -0.76 -22.03 -11.73
N GLU A 97 -0.40 -22.19 -10.48
CA GLU A 97 -1.27 -21.87 -9.36
C GLU A 97 -1.46 -20.35 -9.20
N ALA A 98 -0.39 -19.57 -9.31
CA ALA A 98 -0.43 -18.12 -9.29
C ALA A 98 -1.27 -17.55 -10.44
N MET A 99 -1.09 -18.08 -11.65
CA MET A 99 -1.85 -17.67 -12.83
C MET A 99 -3.35 -17.96 -12.67
N ARG A 100 -3.73 -19.13 -12.15
CA ARG A 100 -5.13 -19.48 -11.86
C ARG A 100 -5.71 -18.58 -10.80
N PHE A 101 -4.98 -18.33 -9.73
CA PHE A 101 -5.40 -17.43 -8.67
C PHE A 101 -5.62 -16.01 -9.19
N ALA A 102 -4.64 -15.40 -9.86
CA ALA A 102 -4.73 -14.06 -10.42
C ALA A 102 -5.89 -13.89 -11.39
N SER A 103 -6.10 -14.89 -12.27
CA SER A 103 -7.24 -14.90 -13.21
C SER A 103 -8.58 -15.06 -12.51
N GLY A 104 -8.63 -15.70 -11.35
CA GLY A 104 -9.83 -15.92 -10.55
C GLY A 104 -10.16 -14.78 -9.58
N MET A 105 -9.22 -13.84 -9.35
CA MET A 105 -9.47 -12.70 -8.45
C MET A 105 -10.56 -11.79 -9.03
N LYS A 106 -11.62 -11.56 -8.22
CA LYS A 106 -12.73 -10.67 -8.56
C LYS A 106 -12.62 -9.36 -7.81
N THR A 107 -11.69 -8.53 -8.21
CA THR A 107 -11.44 -7.21 -7.62
C THR A 107 -11.97 -6.10 -8.54
N ILE A 108 -12.59 -5.08 -7.96
CA ILE A 108 -13.12 -3.94 -8.70
C ILE A 108 -11.96 -3.18 -9.33
N GLY A 109 -12.09 -2.81 -10.60
CA GLY A 109 -11.17 -1.92 -11.32
C GLY A 109 -9.79 -2.50 -11.62
N THR A 110 -9.56 -3.81 -11.42
CA THR A 110 -8.33 -4.49 -11.82
C THR A 110 -8.59 -5.65 -12.77
N SER A 111 -7.83 -5.72 -13.85
CA SER A 111 -7.91 -6.81 -14.82
C SER A 111 -7.12 -8.04 -14.36
N ALA A 112 -7.33 -9.18 -15.03
CA ALA A 112 -6.52 -10.38 -14.78
C ALA A 112 -5.01 -10.13 -14.95
N ARG A 113 -4.63 -9.24 -15.88
CA ARG A 113 -3.24 -8.81 -16.05
C ARG A 113 -2.74 -8.04 -14.85
N ASP A 114 -3.50 -7.07 -14.36
CA ASP A 114 -3.13 -6.26 -13.18
C ASP A 114 -3.03 -7.16 -11.94
N ASN A 115 -3.95 -8.10 -11.79
CA ASN A 115 -3.93 -9.08 -10.72
C ASN A 115 -2.67 -9.97 -10.79
N MET A 116 -2.27 -10.41 -11.99
CA MET A 116 -1.06 -11.20 -12.18
C MET A 116 0.20 -10.42 -11.83
N SER A 117 0.25 -9.13 -12.19
CA SER A 117 1.32 -8.22 -11.81
C SER A 117 1.41 -8.09 -10.28
N ILE A 118 0.27 -7.85 -9.59
CA ILE A 118 0.21 -7.72 -8.14
C ILE A 118 0.65 -9.02 -7.42
N VAL A 119 0.21 -10.17 -7.91
CA VAL A 119 0.65 -11.49 -7.39
C VAL A 119 2.16 -11.68 -7.60
N GLY A 120 2.68 -11.25 -8.75
CA GLY A 120 4.12 -11.28 -9.05
C GLY A 120 4.93 -10.38 -8.11
N ASP A 121 4.45 -9.17 -7.86
CA ASP A 121 5.08 -8.23 -6.93
C ASP A 121 5.07 -8.77 -5.50
N ALA A 122 3.93 -9.33 -5.06
CA ALA A 122 3.81 -9.96 -3.76
C ALA A 122 4.76 -11.16 -3.62
N MET A 123 4.83 -12.00 -4.64
CA MET A 123 5.76 -13.13 -4.67
C MET A 123 7.24 -12.70 -4.67
N ALA A 124 7.55 -11.57 -5.33
CA ALA A 124 8.89 -10.98 -5.30
C ALA A 124 9.27 -10.46 -3.90
N VAL A 125 8.30 -9.99 -3.12
CA VAL A 125 8.51 -9.52 -1.74
C VAL A 125 8.60 -10.69 -0.77
N PHE A 126 7.57 -11.54 -0.70
CA PHE A 126 7.41 -12.53 0.36
C PHE A 126 8.09 -13.87 0.07
N LYS A 127 8.31 -14.21 -1.21
CA LYS A 127 8.85 -15.51 -1.66
C LYS A 127 7.97 -16.70 -1.23
N ASP A 128 6.74 -16.45 -0.82
CA ASP A 128 5.72 -17.41 -0.40
C ASP A 128 4.40 -17.16 -1.14
N LEU A 129 3.88 -18.20 -1.82
CA LEU A 129 2.65 -18.08 -2.60
C LEU A 129 1.41 -17.92 -1.71
N GLY A 130 1.41 -18.49 -0.51
CA GLY A 130 0.33 -18.36 0.47
C GLY A 130 0.19 -16.91 0.91
N GLU A 131 1.29 -16.28 1.33
CA GLU A 131 1.34 -14.86 1.67
C GLU A 131 0.99 -13.97 0.46
N ALA A 132 1.52 -14.26 -0.73
CA ALA A 132 1.21 -13.52 -1.94
C ALA A 132 -0.30 -13.56 -2.27
N LYS A 133 -0.94 -14.72 -2.15
CA LYS A 133 -2.39 -14.88 -2.35
C LYS A 133 -3.22 -14.14 -1.28
N MET A 134 -2.75 -14.15 -0.04
CA MET A 134 -3.40 -13.46 1.06
C MET A 134 -3.45 -11.95 0.86
N VAL A 135 -2.35 -11.34 0.42
CA VAL A 135 -2.23 -9.88 0.34
C VAL A 135 -2.77 -9.29 -0.97
N SER A 136 -2.69 -10.03 -2.08
CA SER A 136 -2.99 -9.52 -3.42
C SER A 136 -4.39 -8.92 -3.58
N PRO A 137 -5.47 -9.48 -3.03
CA PRO A 137 -6.80 -8.87 -3.15
C PRO A 137 -6.90 -7.49 -2.49
N LEU A 138 -6.27 -7.31 -1.33
CA LEU A 138 -6.24 -6.03 -0.63
C LEU A 138 -5.36 -5.01 -1.36
N MET A 139 -4.24 -5.46 -1.94
CA MET A 139 -3.39 -4.60 -2.76
C MET A 139 -4.08 -4.17 -4.05
N ALA A 140 -4.82 -5.06 -4.71
CA ALA A 140 -5.65 -4.71 -5.87
C ALA A 140 -6.73 -3.66 -5.51
N LYS A 141 -7.37 -3.81 -4.36
CA LYS A 141 -8.33 -2.85 -3.83
C LYS A 141 -7.69 -1.50 -3.52
N MET A 142 -6.49 -1.49 -2.93
CA MET A 142 -5.73 -0.26 -2.65
C MET A 142 -5.28 0.43 -3.94
N LYS A 143 -4.82 -0.34 -4.94
CA LYS A 143 -4.48 0.17 -6.27
C LYS A 143 -5.67 0.89 -6.88
N PHE A 144 -6.81 0.22 -6.98
CA PHE A 144 -8.04 0.78 -7.55
C PHE A 144 -8.47 2.07 -6.83
N ALA A 145 -8.58 2.04 -5.49
CA ALA A 145 -9.01 3.20 -4.71
C ALA A 145 -8.11 4.41 -4.94
N ASN A 146 -6.79 4.22 -4.88
CA ASN A 146 -5.83 5.29 -5.01
C ASN A 146 -5.68 5.80 -6.45
N GLU A 147 -5.81 4.95 -7.46
CA GLU A 147 -5.78 5.37 -8.87
C GLU A 147 -7.01 6.22 -9.23
N VAL A 148 -8.17 5.87 -8.72
CA VAL A 148 -9.41 6.62 -8.98
C VAL A 148 -9.40 7.95 -8.24
N ILE A 149 -8.98 7.98 -6.96
CA ILE A 149 -9.05 9.18 -6.13
C ILE A 149 -7.90 10.15 -6.42
N PHE A 150 -6.67 9.64 -6.61
CA PHE A 150 -5.46 10.45 -6.74
C PHE A 150 -4.83 10.42 -8.15
N GLY A 151 -5.50 9.79 -9.11
CA GLY A 151 -5.06 9.67 -10.50
C GLY A 151 -4.12 8.47 -10.74
N ALA A 152 -4.08 7.99 -11.97
CA ALA A 152 -3.19 6.89 -12.37
C ALA A 152 -1.74 7.36 -12.41
N GLY A 153 -0.85 6.69 -11.67
CA GLY A 153 0.58 7.02 -11.55
C GLY A 153 1.53 6.05 -12.29
N GLY A 154 0.99 5.09 -13.06
CA GLY A 154 1.81 4.12 -13.79
C GLY A 154 2.74 3.29 -12.88
N GLY A 155 3.95 3.02 -13.33
CA GLY A 155 4.94 2.19 -12.61
C GLY A 155 5.38 2.73 -11.25
N GLU A 156 5.23 4.05 -10.99
CA GLU A 156 5.48 4.62 -9.66
C GLU A 156 4.47 4.08 -8.63
N ARG A 157 3.22 3.84 -9.04
CA ARG A 157 2.20 3.26 -8.15
C ARG A 157 2.45 1.79 -7.84
N ASP A 158 2.87 1.03 -8.82
CA ASP A 158 3.22 -0.38 -8.61
C ASP A 158 4.36 -0.47 -7.58
N LYS A 159 5.36 0.42 -7.67
CA LYS A 159 6.40 0.55 -6.65
C LYS A 159 5.82 0.87 -5.25
N LYS A 160 4.88 1.79 -5.15
CA LYS A 160 4.24 2.14 -3.86
C LYS A 160 3.46 0.95 -3.26
N LEU A 161 2.84 0.11 -4.09
CA LEU A 161 2.21 -1.13 -3.64
C LEU A 161 3.23 -2.14 -3.10
N MET A 162 4.35 -2.33 -3.80
CA MET A 162 5.46 -3.16 -3.29
C MET A 162 6.02 -2.60 -1.98
N ASP A 163 6.19 -1.30 -1.87
CA ASP A 163 6.67 -0.66 -0.66
C ASP A 163 5.67 -0.84 0.50
N MET A 164 4.35 -0.82 0.23
CA MET A 164 3.34 -1.13 1.25
C MET A 164 3.43 -2.58 1.74
N MET A 165 3.62 -3.54 0.83
CA MET A 165 3.82 -4.95 1.20
C MET A 165 5.04 -5.10 2.11
N LYS A 166 6.16 -4.44 1.79
CA LYS A 166 7.37 -4.43 2.61
C LYS A 166 7.16 -3.75 3.95
N VAL A 167 6.40 -2.65 4.01
CA VAL A 167 6.03 -2.00 5.28
C VAL A 167 5.28 -2.98 6.18
N ALA A 168 4.29 -3.68 5.63
CA ALA A 168 3.52 -4.67 6.37
C ALA A 168 4.39 -5.85 6.83
N GLU A 169 5.26 -6.37 5.96
CA GLU A 169 6.22 -7.44 6.29
C GLU A 169 7.12 -7.04 7.46
N PHE A 170 7.79 -5.88 7.40
CA PHE A 170 8.65 -5.38 8.49
C PHE A 170 7.93 -5.23 9.82
N ARG A 171 6.63 -5.00 9.79
CA ARG A 171 5.79 -4.84 10.97
C ARG A 171 5.05 -6.12 11.37
N GLY A 172 5.33 -7.23 10.69
CA GLY A 172 4.71 -8.53 10.97
C GLY A 172 3.24 -8.59 10.54
N GLY A 173 2.85 -7.80 9.53
CA GLY A 173 1.49 -7.79 8.97
C GLY A 173 1.12 -9.08 8.25
N THR A 174 2.09 -9.87 7.81
CA THR A 174 1.85 -11.15 7.12
C THR A 174 1.53 -12.32 8.05
N ARG A 175 1.51 -12.09 9.38
CA ARG A 175 1.19 -13.15 10.37
C ARG A 175 -0.23 -13.66 10.24
N SER A 176 -1.17 -12.83 9.80
CA SER A 176 -2.54 -13.24 9.50
C SER A 176 -3.19 -12.28 8.50
N PRO A 177 -4.24 -12.74 7.76
CA PRO A 177 -5.03 -11.88 6.88
C PRO A 177 -5.62 -10.65 7.59
N GLU A 178 -6.07 -10.82 8.84
CA GLU A 178 -6.69 -9.76 9.65
C GLU A 178 -5.67 -8.68 10.02
N GLU A 179 -4.44 -9.08 10.38
CA GLU A 179 -3.38 -8.12 10.70
C GLU A 179 -2.93 -7.36 9.45
N PHE A 180 -2.81 -8.04 8.31
CA PHE A 180 -2.50 -7.37 7.05
C PHE A 180 -3.60 -6.38 6.66
N ALA A 181 -4.87 -6.77 6.75
CA ALA A 181 -6.01 -5.91 6.46
C ALA A 181 -6.05 -4.69 7.39
N ARG A 182 -5.76 -4.88 8.68
CA ARG A 182 -5.66 -3.80 9.66
C ARG A 182 -4.59 -2.81 9.28
N GLN A 183 -3.39 -3.28 8.94
CA GLN A 183 -2.28 -2.40 8.54
C GLN A 183 -2.57 -1.69 7.20
N ALA A 184 -3.19 -2.36 6.24
CA ALA A 184 -3.60 -1.76 4.98
C ALA A 184 -4.66 -0.65 5.20
N ASN A 185 -5.60 -0.84 6.12
CA ASN A 185 -6.59 0.17 6.50
C ASN A 185 -5.93 1.41 7.11
N PHE A 186 -5.04 1.23 8.10
CA PHE A 186 -4.31 2.35 8.70
C PHE A 186 -3.41 3.08 7.69
N ALA A 187 -2.74 2.35 6.80
CA ALA A 187 -1.95 2.96 5.75
C ALA A 187 -2.83 3.79 4.81
N GLN A 188 -4.00 3.29 4.43
CA GLN A 188 -4.94 4.04 3.60
C GLN A 188 -5.46 5.29 4.29
N GLN A 189 -5.74 5.25 5.60
CA GLN A 189 -6.12 6.43 6.37
C GLN A 189 -5.01 7.49 6.35
N ALA A 190 -3.76 7.11 6.56
CA ALA A 190 -2.62 8.03 6.48
C ALA A 190 -2.44 8.62 5.06
N ILE A 191 -2.60 7.81 4.02
CA ILE A 191 -2.56 8.27 2.62
C ILE A 191 -3.70 9.25 2.34
N ALA A 192 -4.92 8.93 2.77
CA ALA A 192 -6.09 9.77 2.55
C ALA A 192 -6.01 11.07 3.36
N GLY A 193 -5.67 11.00 4.64
CA GLY A 193 -5.53 12.15 5.54
C GLY A 193 -4.47 13.15 5.09
N SER A 194 -3.36 12.65 4.54
CA SER A 194 -2.30 13.49 3.95
C SER A 194 -2.60 13.93 2.51
N ARG A 195 -3.69 13.51 1.90
CA ARG A 195 -3.96 13.69 0.47
C ARG A 195 -2.83 13.14 -0.42
N ASN A 196 -2.33 11.95 -0.07
CA ASN A 196 -1.24 11.24 -0.76
C ASN A 196 0.14 11.96 -0.70
N ARG A 197 0.34 12.88 0.25
CA ARG A 197 1.67 13.49 0.51
C ARG A 197 2.59 12.52 1.22
N VAL A 198 2.05 11.73 2.14
CA VAL A 198 2.74 10.60 2.77
C VAL A 198 2.24 9.32 2.12
N ASP A 199 3.17 8.54 1.62
CA ASP A 199 2.91 7.31 0.88
C ASP A 199 3.72 6.13 1.46
N PRO A 200 3.47 4.91 1.00
CA PRO A 200 4.20 3.72 1.46
C PRO A 200 5.71 3.83 1.31
N THR A 201 6.23 4.57 0.32
CA THR A 201 7.67 4.76 0.14
C THR A 201 8.27 5.55 1.31
N ALA A 202 7.62 6.63 1.74
CA ALA A 202 8.05 7.41 2.90
C ALA A 202 7.99 6.56 4.19
N MET A 203 6.94 5.76 4.38
CA MET A 203 6.78 4.84 5.51
C MET A 203 7.90 3.78 5.52
N LEU A 204 8.20 3.18 4.38
CA LEU A 204 9.27 2.19 4.24
C LEU A 204 10.65 2.79 4.54
N MET A 205 10.92 4.00 4.07
CA MET A 205 12.17 4.71 4.36
C MET A 205 12.31 5.00 5.85
N ALA A 206 11.22 5.36 6.52
CA ALA A 206 11.22 5.54 7.97
C ALA A 206 11.56 4.22 8.71
N LEU A 207 10.96 3.10 8.29
CA LEU A 207 11.25 1.79 8.89
C LEU A 207 12.69 1.35 8.66
N LYS A 208 13.24 1.54 7.46
CA LYS A 208 14.62 1.19 7.13
C LYS A 208 15.63 1.93 8.00
N THR A 209 15.38 3.19 8.31
CA THR A 209 16.28 4.02 9.12
C THR A 209 15.93 4.00 10.61
N GLY A 210 14.67 3.80 10.96
CA GLY A 210 14.18 3.74 12.33
C GLY A 210 14.24 2.34 12.98
N GLY A 211 14.37 1.28 12.17
CA GLY A 211 14.53 -0.09 12.64
C GLY A 211 13.57 -0.45 13.78
N VAL A 212 14.12 -0.98 14.87
CA VAL A 212 13.36 -1.41 16.05
C VAL A 212 12.56 -0.29 16.73
N ALA A 213 12.97 0.96 16.57
CA ALA A 213 12.27 2.11 17.15
C ALA A 213 10.86 2.30 16.52
N LEU A 214 10.69 1.89 15.26
CA LEU A 214 9.43 2.06 14.54
C LEU A 214 8.71 0.73 14.24
N SER A 215 9.45 -0.35 14.00
CA SER A 215 8.84 -1.64 13.62
C SER A 215 7.94 -2.24 14.71
N ARG A 216 8.18 -1.91 15.97
CA ARG A 216 7.43 -2.40 17.14
C ARG A 216 6.38 -1.43 17.67
N ARG A 217 6.17 -0.29 17.00
CA ARG A 217 5.11 0.64 17.39
C ARG A 217 3.73 0.05 17.15
N SER A 218 2.74 0.52 17.91
CA SER A 218 1.35 0.21 17.56
C SER A 218 1.02 0.69 16.14
N ASN A 219 0.02 0.11 15.51
CA ASN A 219 -0.36 0.49 14.16
C ASN A 219 -0.82 1.97 14.12
N GLU A 220 -1.60 2.40 15.11
CA GLU A 220 -2.06 3.77 15.25
C GLU A 220 -0.88 4.75 15.33
N ALA A 221 0.07 4.47 16.23
CA ALA A 221 1.22 5.36 16.44
C ALA A 221 2.14 5.41 15.21
N PHE A 222 2.27 4.30 14.46
CA PHE A 222 3.12 4.26 13.27
C PHE A 222 2.45 4.88 12.04
N TYR A 223 1.21 4.50 11.73
CA TYR A 223 0.56 4.96 10.51
C TYR A 223 -0.06 6.35 10.68
N LEU A 224 -0.80 6.58 11.77
CA LEU A 224 -1.56 7.81 11.95
C LEU A 224 -0.79 8.87 12.74
N GLY A 225 -0.13 8.48 13.83
CA GLY A 225 0.62 9.40 14.68
C GLY A 225 1.95 9.85 14.08
N ALA A 226 2.62 8.99 13.29
CA ALA A 226 3.86 9.36 12.64
C ALA A 226 3.65 10.07 11.28
N GLU A 227 2.46 9.99 10.68
CA GLU A 227 2.18 10.61 9.38
C GLU A 227 2.54 12.10 9.34
N PRO A 228 2.14 12.96 10.29
CA PRO A 228 2.52 14.36 10.28
C PRO A 228 4.03 14.60 10.35
N LEU A 229 4.74 13.74 11.07
CA LEU A 229 6.20 13.80 11.17
C LEU A 229 6.88 13.34 9.87
N LEU A 230 6.29 12.37 9.17
CA LEU A 230 6.72 11.97 7.83
C LEU A 230 6.56 13.10 6.81
N GLN A 231 5.48 13.88 6.88
CA GLN A 231 5.31 15.07 6.04
C GLN A 231 6.38 16.13 6.30
N GLU A 232 6.65 16.40 7.59
CA GLU A 232 7.56 17.49 8.00
C GLU A 232 9.02 17.14 7.74
N PHE A 233 9.45 15.90 8.04
CA PHE A 233 10.87 15.51 7.99
C PHE A 233 11.23 14.63 6.80
N GLY A 234 10.26 14.00 6.16
CA GLY A 234 10.48 12.88 5.24
C GLY A 234 10.88 11.58 5.96
N GLY A 235 10.66 10.44 5.30
CA GLY A 235 10.80 9.13 5.94
C GLY A 235 12.16 8.86 6.56
N SER A 236 13.26 9.09 5.83
CA SER A 236 14.61 8.80 6.31
C SER A 236 15.02 9.65 7.53
N ARG A 237 14.71 10.95 7.51
CA ARG A 237 15.06 11.86 8.61
C ARG A 237 14.25 11.52 9.87
N TYR A 238 12.94 11.30 9.70
CA TYR A 238 12.09 10.88 10.81
C TYR A 238 12.56 9.56 11.41
N GLY A 239 12.81 8.54 10.59
CA GLY A 239 13.30 7.25 11.08
C GLY A 239 14.61 7.34 11.84
N THR A 240 15.58 8.11 11.30
CA THR A 240 16.86 8.36 11.99
C THR A 240 16.66 9.08 13.32
N GLY A 241 15.76 10.06 13.39
CA GLY A 241 15.40 10.77 14.61
C GLY A 241 14.75 9.85 15.65
N ALA A 242 13.78 9.04 15.22
CA ALA A 242 13.13 8.06 16.07
C ALA A 242 14.12 7.01 16.65
N MET A 243 15.04 6.52 15.81
CA MET A 243 16.09 5.60 16.25
C MET A 243 17.02 6.28 17.27
N SER A 244 17.37 7.54 17.02
CA SER A 244 18.21 8.31 17.94
C SER A 244 17.55 8.47 19.31
N ILE A 245 16.27 8.82 19.36
CA ILE A 245 15.47 8.91 20.60
C ILE A 245 15.44 7.55 21.30
N TYR A 246 15.17 6.48 20.56
CA TYR A 246 15.12 5.13 21.09
C TYR A 246 16.47 4.71 21.71
N GLN A 247 17.58 4.97 21.02
CA GLN A 247 18.92 4.65 21.51
C GLN A 247 19.26 5.41 22.78
N ASN A 248 18.96 6.71 22.82
CA ASN A 248 19.29 7.54 23.97
C ASN A 248 18.45 7.20 25.20
N LEU A 249 17.14 7.06 25.03
CA LEU A 249 16.21 6.88 26.14
C LEU A 249 16.04 5.40 26.50
N VAL A 250 15.65 4.55 25.55
CA VAL A 250 15.27 3.16 25.83
C VAL A 250 16.51 2.26 25.98
N GLN A 251 17.53 2.45 25.13
CA GLN A 251 18.78 1.68 25.21
C GLN A 251 19.82 2.28 26.14
N SER A 252 19.52 3.44 26.76
CA SER A 252 20.44 4.14 27.68
C SER A 252 21.83 4.39 27.08
N ARG A 253 21.89 4.68 25.76
CA ARG A 253 23.12 5.00 25.04
C ARG A 253 23.46 6.50 25.04
N GLY A 254 22.63 7.33 25.65
CA GLY A 254 22.91 8.75 25.84
C GLY A 254 24.19 8.98 26.67
N SER A 255 24.73 10.19 26.56
CA SER A 255 25.89 10.60 27.37
C SER A 255 25.59 10.44 28.88
N ILE A 256 26.62 10.34 29.69
CA ILE A 256 26.44 10.28 31.14
C ILE A 256 25.72 11.51 31.67
N THR A 257 25.95 12.68 31.09
CA THR A 257 25.25 13.92 31.42
C THR A 257 23.76 13.81 31.13
N ALA A 258 23.37 13.26 29.98
CA ALA A 258 21.97 13.04 29.64
C ALA A 258 21.31 12.01 30.59
N GLN A 259 22.02 10.94 30.97
CA GLN A 259 21.51 9.96 31.93
C GLN A 259 21.36 10.55 33.34
N GLN A 260 22.31 11.40 33.78
CA GLN A 260 22.20 12.13 35.05
C GLN A 260 21.02 13.07 35.06
N GLU A 261 20.74 13.73 33.94
CA GLU A 261 19.60 14.63 33.79
C GLU A 261 18.27 13.85 33.82
N LEU A 262 18.17 12.74 33.09
CA LEU A 262 17.01 11.84 33.17
C LEU A 262 16.75 11.33 34.59
N TYR A 263 17.82 11.04 35.35
CA TYR A 263 17.73 10.65 36.74
C TYR A 263 17.23 11.80 37.62
N ARG A 264 17.79 13.02 37.46
CA ARG A 264 17.36 14.24 38.15
C ARG A 264 15.86 14.54 37.94
N LEU A 265 15.38 14.30 36.74
CA LEU A 265 13.98 14.46 36.35
C LEU A 265 13.07 13.35 36.91
N GLY A 266 13.61 12.28 37.47
CA GLY A 266 12.86 11.13 37.97
C GLY A 266 12.31 10.23 36.85
N LEU A 267 12.95 10.25 35.70
CA LEU A 267 12.54 9.50 34.50
C LEU A 267 13.23 8.13 34.37
N LEU A 268 14.11 7.77 35.31
CA LEU A 268 14.79 6.48 35.36
C LEU A 268 14.31 5.64 36.55
N ASN A 269 14.15 4.34 36.32
CA ASN A 269 13.94 3.38 37.41
C ASN A 269 15.22 3.31 38.26
N LYS A 270 15.08 3.64 39.55
CA LYS A 270 16.21 3.72 40.50
C LYS A 270 16.93 2.39 40.69
N ASP A 271 16.25 1.27 40.57
CA ASP A 271 16.82 -0.07 40.72
C ASP A 271 17.65 -0.49 39.51
N MET A 272 17.55 0.25 38.40
CA MET A 272 18.27 0.02 37.15
C MET A 272 19.37 1.05 36.89
N VAL A 273 19.87 1.70 37.95
CA VAL A 273 20.90 2.74 37.87
C VAL A 273 22.10 2.35 38.74
N GLN A 274 23.29 2.51 38.20
CA GLN A 274 24.53 2.27 38.90
C GLN A 274 25.19 3.59 39.31
N PHE A 275 25.72 3.63 40.54
CA PHE A 275 26.44 4.77 41.08
C PHE A 275 27.91 4.44 41.26
N ASN A 276 28.76 5.45 41.25
CA ASN A 276 30.18 5.34 41.62
C ASN A 276 30.35 5.50 43.14
N GLN A 277 31.57 5.33 43.62
CA GLN A 277 31.90 5.44 45.07
C GLN A 277 31.57 6.83 45.66
N LEU A 278 31.47 7.87 44.83
CA LEU A 278 31.09 9.24 45.21
C LEU A 278 29.59 9.50 45.16
N GLY A 279 28.76 8.48 44.96
CA GLY A 279 27.31 8.62 44.84
C GLY A 279 26.83 9.27 43.54
N LYS A 280 27.70 9.49 42.54
CA LYS A 280 27.31 10.03 41.25
C LYS A 280 26.88 8.89 40.32
N LEU A 281 25.80 9.13 39.52
CA LEU A 281 25.33 8.18 38.53
C LEU A 281 26.48 7.84 37.56
N LYS A 282 26.80 6.56 37.50
CA LYS A 282 27.84 5.98 36.62
C LYS A 282 27.24 5.49 35.31
N LYS A 283 26.07 4.85 35.38
CA LYS A 283 25.41 4.25 34.23
C LYS A 283 23.96 3.94 34.54
N ALA A 284 23.06 4.24 33.58
CA ALA A 284 21.72 3.69 33.53
C ALA A 284 21.70 2.42 32.66
N LEU A 285 21.00 1.38 33.08
CA LEU A 285 20.86 0.15 32.33
C LEU A 285 19.81 0.30 31.22
N PRO A 286 19.93 -0.44 30.10
CA PRO A 286 18.90 -0.48 29.05
C PRO A 286 17.54 -0.85 29.65
N GLY A 287 16.49 -0.15 29.25
CA GLY A 287 15.12 -0.35 29.78
C GLY A 287 14.83 0.39 31.08
N SER A 288 15.78 1.12 31.66
CA SER A 288 15.57 1.93 32.87
C SER A 288 14.63 3.13 32.65
N PHE A 289 14.45 3.59 31.41
CA PHE A 289 13.62 4.75 31.11
C PHE A 289 12.12 4.43 31.29
N LEU A 290 11.47 5.16 32.17
CA LEU A 290 10.05 4.94 32.54
C LEU A 290 9.07 5.27 31.43
N GLY A 291 9.45 6.08 30.44
CA GLY A 291 8.64 6.43 29.27
C GLY A 291 8.69 5.43 28.10
N SER A 292 9.41 4.31 28.25
CA SER A 292 9.64 3.35 27.14
C SER A 292 8.34 2.79 26.56
N ALA A 293 7.38 2.43 27.42
CA ALA A 293 6.09 1.87 26.99
C ALA A 293 5.24 2.91 26.22
N THR A 294 5.22 4.16 26.70
CA THR A 294 4.51 5.26 26.01
C THR A 294 5.11 5.52 24.65
N LEU A 295 6.44 5.60 24.55
CA LEU A 295 7.13 5.79 23.27
C LEU A 295 6.79 4.67 22.26
N GLN A 296 6.78 3.41 22.71
CA GLN A 296 6.52 2.27 21.83
C GLN A 296 5.06 2.14 21.41
N LYS A 297 4.13 2.43 22.32
CA LYS A 297 2.69 2.30 22.04
C LYS A 297 2.11 3.52 21.32
N GLU A 298 2.51 4.72 21.74
CA GLU A 298 1.81 5.96 21.39
C GLU A 298 2.70 6.94 20.59
N GLY A 299 4.01 6.74 20.56
CA GLY A 299 4.94 7.56 19.78
C GLY A 299 5.55 8.76 20.52
N GLU A 300 6.26 9.60 19.76
CA GLU A 300 7.06 10.71 20.31
C GLU A 300 6.22 11.83 20.90
N LEU A 301 5.09 12.18 20.26
CA LEU A 301 4.21 13.25 20.76
C LEU A 301 3.64 12.89 22.13
N ALA A 302 3.14 11.66 22.27
CA ALA A 302 2.64 11.16 23.55
C ALA A 302 3.76 11.05 24.60
N LEU A 303 4.96 10.62 24.22
CA LEU A 303 6.13 10.62 25.09
C LEU A 303 6.40 12.03 25.63
N LEU A 304 6.41 13.02 24.75
CA LEU A 304 6.61 14.42 25.14
C LEU A 304 5.57 14.87 26.16
N GLU A 305 4.30 14.70 25.84
CA GLU A 305 3.20 15.31 26.63
C GLU A 305 2.86 14.53 27.89
N LYS A 306 2.89 13.19 27.84
CA LYS A 306 2.48 12.36 28.98
C LYS A 306 3.63 12.05 29.95
N VAL A 307 4.88 12.17 29.48
CA VAL A 307 6.06 11.76 30.29
C VAL A 307 7.01 12.93 30.51
N LEU A 308 7.49 13.56 29.44
CA LEU A 308 8.57 14.54 29.56
C LEU A 308 8.08 15.87 30.15
N LEU A 309 7.05 16.47 29.57
CA LEU A 309 6.55 17.78 30.05
C LEU A 309 6.04 17.73 31.49
N PRO A 310 5.33 16.70 31.97
CA PRO A 310 4.98 16.59 33.40
C PRO A 310 6.20 16.47 34.32
N ALA A 311 7.25 15.76 33.88
CA ALA A 311 8.50 15.65 34.64
C ALA A 311 9.24 16.99 34.69
N PHE A 312 9.27 17.73 33.59
CA PHE A 312 9.83 19.08 33.49
C PHE A 312 9.11 20.05 34.41
N ALA A 313 7.77 20.09 34.34
CA ALA A 313 6.94 20.97 35.18
C ALA A 313 7.19 20.74 36.68
N LYS A 314 7.35 19.49 37.13
CA LYS A 314 7.71 19.16 38.54
C LYS A 314 9.05 19.76 38.98
N LYS A 315 9.90 20.12 38.02
CA LYS A 315 11.21 20.78 38.28
C LYS A 315 11.22 22.28 37.97
N GLY A 316 10.04 22.86 37.72
CA GLY A 316 9.89 24.29 37.40
C GLY A 316 10.34 24.65 35.96
N ILE A 317 10.48 23.68 35.07
CA ILE A 317 10.86 23.86 33.65
C ILE A 317 9.53 24.01 32.87
N VAL A 318 9.11 25.28 32.63
CA VAL A 318 7.79 25.57 32.05
C VAL A 318 7.84 26.51 30.84
N SER A 319 8.88 27.34 30.71
CA SER A 319 9.01 28.22 29.54
C SER A 319 9.49 27.45 28.34
N GLU A 320 9.12 27.91 27.12
CA GLU A 320 9.54 27.29 25.87
C GLU A 320 11.08 27.13 25.78
N GLU A 321 11.81 28.19 26.12
CA GLU A 321 13.26 28.18 26.12
C GLU A 321 13.84 27.11 27.06
N GLN A 322 13.29 27.00 28.27
CA GLN A 322 13.72 25.99 29.25
C GLN A 322 13.41 24.58 28.74
N VAL A 323 12.23 24.34 28.19
CA VAL A 323 11.83 23.04 27.64
C VAL A 323 12.73 22.64 26.47
N LEU A 324 12.98 23.54 25.52
CA LEU A 324 13.87 23.24 24.39
C LEU A 324 15.29 22.93 24.83
N ARG A 325 15.82 23.65 25.82
CA ARG A 325 17.12 23.39 26.43
C ARG A 325 17.17 22.00 27.08
N GLU A 326 16.15 21.67 27.84
CA GLU A 326 16.04 20.40 28.54
C GLU A 326 15.92 19.21 27.58
N LEU A 327 15.12 19.35 26.53
CA LEU A 327 15.05 18.35 25.44
C LEU A 327 16.44 18.13 24.79
N GLY A 328 17.21 19.21 24.60
CA GLY A 328 18.58 19.12 24.11
C GLY A 328 19.51 18.35 25.06
N MET A 329 19.36 18.57 26.36
CA MET A 329 20.17 17.90 27.39
C MET A 329 19.87 16.39 27.47
N ILE A 330 18.62 16.01 27.57
CA ILE A 330 18.23 14.59 27.74
C ILE A 330 18.43 13.74 26.48
N MET A 331 18.37 14.36 25.30
CA MET A 331 18.60 13.62 24.03
C MET A 331 20.10 13.43 23.75
N GLY A 332 20.96 14.30 24.24
CA GLY A 332 22.41 14.18 24.16
C GLY A 332 23.00 14.20 22.74
N ASN A 333 22.20 14.34 21.69
CA ASN A 333 22.64 14.45 20.31
C ASN A 333 21.71 15.31 19.46
N ARG A 334 22.26 15.83 18.34
CA ARG A 334 21.56 16.75 17.43
C ARG A 334 20.28 16.14 16.85
N THR A 335 20.32 14.89 16.45
CA THR A 335 19.23 14.26 15.67
C THR A 335 17.97 14.06 16.51
N GLY A 336 18.14 13.47 17.71
CA GLY A 336 17.04 13.26 18.64
C GLY A 336 16.49 14.59 19.20
N SER A 337 17.37 15.52 19.58
CA SER A 337 16.97 16.82 20.09
C SER A 337 16.23 17.65 19.05
N SER A 338 16.69 17.68 17.81
CA SER A 338 16.00 18.39 16.70
C SER A 338 14.60 17.85 16.45
N LEU A 339 14.42 16.52 16.45
CA LEU A 339 13.11 15.91 16.27
C LEU A 339 12.18 16.28 17.44
N MET A 340 12.61 16.09 18.67
CA MET A 340 11.77 16.39 19.86
C MET A 340 11.45 17.87 20.01
N SER A 341 12.39 18.77 19.69
CA SER A 341 12.16 20.22 19.72
C SER A 341 11.12 20.64 18.68
N ARG A 342 11.17 20.06 17.48
CA ARG A 342 10.17 20.33 16.45
C ARG A 342 8.80 19.79 16.84
N ILE A 343 8.73 18.60 17.43
CA ILE A 343 7.48 18.02 17.95
C ILE A 343 6.89 18.96 19.03
N TYR A 344 7.70 19.47 19.95
CA TYR A 344 7.25 20.41 20.97
C TYR A 344 6.69 21.70 20.37
N GLN A 345 7.40 22.29 19.41
CA GLN A 345 6.99 23.54 18.76
C GLN A 345 5.72 23.41 17.91
N GLN A 346 5.47 22.22 17.34
CA GLN A 346 4.34 21.99 16.43
C GLN A 346 3.25 21.11 17.04
N ARG A 347 3.28 20.81 18.35
CA ARG A 347 2.42 19.80 18.98
C ARG A 347 0.93 19.99 18.70
N GLU A 348 0.43 21.23 18.71
CA GLU A 348 -0.97 21.53 18.41
C GLU A 348 -1.35 21.16 16.96
N LYS A 349 -0.48 21.52 16.02
CA LYS A 349 -0.67 21.15 14.60
C LYS A 349 -0.59 19.63 14.40
N LEU A 350 0.34 18.97 15.11
CA LEU A 350 0.47 17.51 15.05
C LEU A 350 -0.79 16.81 15.57
N HIS A 351 -1.40 17.30 16.64
CA HIS A 351 -2.71 16.81 17.13
C HIS A 351 -3.79 16.95 16.08
N MET A 352 -3.97 18.14 15.50
CA MET A 352 -4.96 18.38 14.45
C MET A 352 -4.79 17.45 13.25
N GLN A 353 -3.54 17.23 12.82
CA GLN A 353 -3.24 16.35 11.68
C GLN A 353 -3.47 14.88 12.03
N THR A 354 -3.06 14.45 13.21
CA THR A 354 -3.28 13.09 13.70
C THR A 354 -4.77 12.78 13.83
N ASP A 355 -5.55 13.72 14.38
CA ASP A 355 -7.00 13.61 14.50
C ASP A 355 -7.67 13.51 13.12
N ALA A 356 -7.24 14.31 12.16
CA ALA A 356 -7.70 14.22 10.78
C ALA A 356 -7.41 12.84 10.16
N ASN A 357 -6.26 12.24 10.46
CA ASN A 357 -5.93 10.89 10.01
C ASN A 357 -6.84 9.82 10.61
N TYR A 358 -7.22 9.95 11.89
CA TYR A 358 -8.17 9.04 12.52
C TYR A 358 -9.55 9.07 11.86
N HIS A 359 -9.98 10.23 11.35
CA HIS A 359 -11.25 10.41 10.66
C HIS A 359 -11.16 10.20 9.14
N ALA A 360 -9.97 10.00 8.61
CA ALA A 360 -9.78 9.74 7.18
C ALA A 360 -10.31 8.36 6.78
N GLU A 361 -10.64 8.22 5.51
CA GLU A 361 -11.20 6.98 4.97
C GLU A 361 -10.20 5.82 5.03
N ASN A 362 -10.64 4.70 5.59
CA ASN A 362 -9.93 3.44 5.49
C ASN A 362 -10.06 2.83 4.08
N LEU A 363 -9.40 1.71 3.83
CA LEU A 363 -9.36 1.09 2.51
C LEU A 363 -10.75 0.68 1.99
N ASP A 364 -11.65 0.22 2.88
CA ASP A 364 -13.00 -0.19 2.50
C ASP A 364 -13.83 1.01 2.07
N GLN A 365 -13.78 2.09 2.84
CA GLN A 365 -14.48 3.34 2.56
C GLN A 365 -13.93 4.02 1.28
N ALA A 366 -12.59 4.11 1.15
CA ALA A 366 -11.95 4.69 -0.02
C ALA A 366 -12.30 3.91 -1.31
N SER A 367 -12.28 2.57 -1.25
CA SER A 367 -12.65 1.72 -2.38
C SER A 367 -14.14 1.86 -2.73
N ALA A 368 -15.03 1.90 -1.74
CA ALA A 368 -16.46 2.10 -1.96
C ALA A 368 -16.74 3.49 -2.58
N ARG A 369 -16.07 4.54 -2.09
CA ARG A 369 -16.15 5.87 -2.68
C ARG A 369 -15.65 5.88 -4.12
N ALA A 370 -14.48 5.29 -4.39
CA ALA A 370 -13.92 5.18 -5.73
C ALA A 370 -14.91 4.50 -6.69
N ALA A 371 -15.48 3.36 -6.28
CA ALA A 371 -16.45 2.60 -7.08
C ALA A 371 -17.75 3.40 -7.36
N GLY A 372 -18.12 4.32 -6.49
CA GLY A 372 -19.28 5.22 -6.67
C GLY A 372 -19.06 6.31 -7.72
N THR A 373 -17.82 6.65 -8.06
CA THR A 373 -17.50 7.69 -9.03
C THR A 373 -17.68 7.23 -10.48
N LEU A 374 -17.86 8.18 -11.40
CA LEU A 374 -17.89 7.86 -12.84
C LEU A 374 -16.56 7.24 -13.29
N GLN A 375 -15.43 7.81 -12.87
CA GLN A 375 -14.09 7.32 -13.16
C GLN A 375 -13.87 5.88 -12.64
N GLY A 376 -14.36 5.57 -11.44
CA GLY A 376 -14.24 4.21 -10.88
C GLY A 376 -15.08 3.19 -11.64
N ARG A 377 -16.29 3.56 -12.10
CA ARG A 377 -17.12 2.70 -12.93
C ARG A 377 -16.51 2.46 -14.31
N GLU A 378 -15.89 3.49 -14.88
CA GLU A 378 -15.15 3.39 -16.14
C GLU A 378 -13.93 2.48 -15.97
N ALA A 379 -13.13 2.65 -14.92
CA ALA A 379 -11.99 1.80 -14.63
C ALA A 379 -12.39 0.33 -14.44
N ASP A 380 -13.49 0.05 -13.74
CA ASP A 380 -14.00 -1.31 -13.56
C ASP A 380 -14.50 -1.91 -14.89
N LEU A 381 -15.17 -1.12 -15.72
CA LEU A 381 -15.58 -1.56 -17.05
C LEU A 381 -14.37 -1.90 -17.94
N HIS A 382 -13.34 -1.05 -17.94
CA HIS A 382 -12.10 -1.29 -18.69
C HIS A 382 -11.37 -2.54 -18.19
N ALA A 383 -11.30 -2.77 -16.89
CA ALA A 383 -10.67 -3.94 -16.32
C ALA A 383 -11.40 -5.25 -16.70
N LYS A 384 -12.73 -5.24 -16.62
CA LYS A 384 -13.58 -6.37 -17.07
C LYS A 384 -13.44 -6.62 -18.55
N TRP A 385 -13.39 -5.56 -19.36
CA TRP A 385 -13.19 -5.66 -20.80
C TRP A 385 -11.81 -6.24 -21.14
N ALA A 386 -10.76 -5.77 -20.50
CA ALA A 386 -9.39 -6.29 -20.69
C ALA A 386 -9.29 -7.77 -20.31
N THR A 387 -9.96 -8.18 -19.23
CA THR A 387 -10.03 -9.60 -18.82
C THR A 387 -10.75 -10.45 -19.87
N LEU A 388 -11.89 -9.99 -20.37
CA LEU A 388 -12.62 -10.67 -21.43
C LEU A 388 -11.78 -10.78 -22.72
N MET A 389 -11.10 -9.71 -23.11
CA MET A 389 -10.22 -9.70 -24.30
C MET A 389 -9.04 -10.66 -24.12
N LYS A 390 -8.46 -10.73 -22.93
CA LYS A 390 -7.41 -11.72 -22.61
C LYS A 390 -7.92 -13.16 -22.79
N ASP A 391 -9.10 -13.48 -22.26
CA ASP A 391 -9.66 -14.83 -22.34
C ASP A 391 -9.96 -15.25 -23.80
N LEU A 392 -10.52 -14.33 -24.58
CA LEU A 392 -10.72 -14.51 -26.01
C LEU A 392 -9.38 -14.70 -26.75
N GLY A 393 -8.38 -13.88 -26.44
CA GLY A 393 -7.08 -13.95 -27.07
C GLY A 393 -6.33 -15.26 -26.80
N ILE A 394 -6.39 -15.76 -25.55
CA ILE A 394 -5.80 -17.07 -25.18
C ILE A 394 -6.49 -18.21 -25.97
N THR A 395 -7.79 -18.11 -26.19
CA THR A 395 -8.53 -19.12 -26.96
C THR A 395 -8.15 -19.09 -28.45
N ILE A 396 -7.78 -17.95 -28.98
CA ILE A 396 -7.45 -17.74 -30.41
C ILE A 396 -5.96 -18.06 -30.69
N LEU A 397 -5.06 -17.80 -29.74
CA LEU A 397 -3.61 -17.99 -29.89
C LEU A 397 -3.17 -19.34 -30.48
N PRO A 398 -3.79 -20.49 -30.12
CA PRO A 398 -3.44 -21.79 -30.74
C PRO A 398 -3.84 -21.91 -32.20
N MET A 399 -4.61 -20.97 -32.74
CA MET A 399 -5.13 -20.96 -34.10
C MET A 399 -4.40 -19.94 -35.02
N ALA A 400 -3.56 -19.08 -34.43
CA ALA A 400 -2.75 -18.10 -35.15
C ALA A 400 -1.30 -18.57 -35.30
#